data_a2c25a80f1b4ca1cfc1d1de64e5c244c
#
_entry.id   a2c25a80f1b4ca1cfc1d1de64e5c244c
#
_cell.length_a   1.000
_cell.length_b   1.000
_cell.length_c   1.000
_cell.angle_alpha   90.00
_cell.angle_beta   90.00
_cell.angle_gamma   90.00
#
_symmetry.space_group_name_H-M   'P 1'
#
loop_
_entity.id
_entity.type
_entity.pdbx_description
1 polymer ?
#
loop_
_entity_poly.entity_id
_entity_poly.type
_entity_poly.pdbx_seq_one_letter_code
_entity_poly.pdbx_strand_id
1 'polypeptide(L)'
;MSTPAQKALLDALSQHQAYLYRASSQSVNELLKQFGSISNAQLLRLSELLEELTDTERKALQGLNFSGKGRASKRIEEIKASLNEWFDSLSVELSADFEKSAITLAVYEAAYAVKLFGEAAVAISGAEAYETIRKTPYAGGQLVDHLFKDIAASLRKKVEYVIRDGISQGQTNQQIVQRIKGKREKVDGGYSYTGGMLEAERHVIERQVRTARSHVSTSIYIDTYKAAGYEYVKVVATLDGRTCKYCASIDGDIYSIDDPARPRFPVHPNNRTTYVGCDKDGNIAGQRPFVMDERKVKDIPKEERKHLIGQLDANTSVGESKV
;
A
#
# COMPACT_ATOMS: atom_id res chain seq x y z
N MET A 1 -16.89 -32.22 -7.25
CA MET A 1 -16.36 -32.22 -5.86
C MET A 1 -14.84 -32.09 -5.93
N SER A 2 -14.25 -31.13 -5.19
CA SER A 2 -12.79 -30.95 -5.18
C SER A 2 -12.10 -32.16 -4.59
N THR A 3 -11.00 -32.62 -5.19
CA THR A 3 -10.20 -33.73 -4.66
C THR A 3 -9.55 -33.34 -3.32
N PRO A 4 -9.16 -34.31 -2.47
CA PRO A 4 -8.43 -34.03 -1.23
C PRO A 4 -7.16 -33.17 -1.44
N ALA A 5 -6.44 -33.42 -2.55
CA ALA A 5 -5.25 -32.64 -2.93
C ALA A 5 -5.60 -31.17 -3.26
N GLN A 6 -6.72 -30.95 -3.93
CA GLN A 6 -7.23 -29.61 -4.23
C GLN A 6 -7.62 -28.85 -2.96
N LYS A 7 -8.22 -29.52 -1.98
CA LYS A 7 -8.52 -28.91 -0.67
C LYS A 7 -7.26 -28.52 0.09
N ALA A 8 -6.26 -29.40 0.13
CA ALA A 8 -4.98 -29.11 0.79
C ALA A 8 -4.24 -27.92 0.17
N LEU A 9 -4.29 -27.78 -1.14
CA LEU A 9 -3.69 -26.64 -1.86
C LEU A 9 -4.33 -25.31 -1.45
N LEU A 10 -5.64 -25.29 -1.25
CA LEU A 10 -6.35 -24.07 -0.87
C LEU A 10 -6.21 -23.71 0.59
N ASP A 11 -6.20 -24.68 1.48
CA ASP A 11 -5.89 -24.45 2.88
C ASP A 11 -4.50 -23.84 3.01
N ALA A 12 -3.54 -24.32 2.20
CA ALA A 12 -2.21 -23.73 2.12
C ALA A 12 -2.21 -22.29 1.61
N LEU A 13 -2.96 -21.99 0.53
CA LEU A 13 -3.10 -20.64 -0.02
C LEU A 13 -3.78 -19.69 0.97
N SER A 14 -4.81 -20.15 1.67
CA SER A 14 -5.50 -19.33 2.69
C SER A 14 -4.60 -18.98 3.87
N GLN A 15 -3.84 -19.95 4.39
CA GLN A 15 -2.87 -19.72 5.45
C GLN A 15 -1.75 -18.78 4.99
N HIS A 16 -1.32 -18.92 3.73
CA HIS A 16 -0.32 -18.07 3.12
C HIS A 16 -0.79 -16.61 3.02
N GLN A 17 -2.02 -16.36 2.58
CA GLN A 17 -2.59 -15.01 2.54
C GLN A 17 -2.63 -14.36 3.93
N ALA A 18 -3.00 -15.12 4.97
CA ALA A 18 -2.98 -14.62 6.34
C ALA A 18 -1.56 -14.31 6.84
N TYR A 19 -0.57 -15.10 6.44
CA TYR A 19 0.84 -14.83 6.71
C TYR A 19 1.31 -13.55 6.01
N LEU A 20 1.02 -13.39 4.72
CA LEU A 20 1.38 -12.19 3.95
C LEU A 20 0.81 -10.91 4.53
N TYR A 21 -0.41 -10.95 5.01
CA TYR A 21 -1.03 -9.79 5.67
C TYR A 21 -0.25 -9.38 6.92
N ARG A 22 0.17 -10.34 7.76
CA ARG A 22 0.99 -10.08 8.95
C ARG A 22 2.38 -9.59 8.60
N ALA A 23 3.06 -10.25 7.66
CA ALA A 23 4.38 -9.84 7.19
C ALA A 23 4.35 -8.45 6.53
N SER A 24 3.29 -8.14 5.78
CA SER A 24 3.05 -6.80 5.24
C SER A 24 2.94 -5.76 6.35
N SER A 25 2.26 -6.06 7.45
CA SER A 25 2.12 -5.14 8.58
C SER A 25 3.46 -4.83 9.26
N GLN A 26 4.35 -5.82 9.39
CA GLN A 26 5.69 -5.59 9.93
C GLN A 26 6.50 -4.64 9.03
N SER A 27 6.61 -4.94 7.73
CA SER A 27 7.34 -4.08 6.78
C SER A 27 6.78 -2.66 6.70
N VAL A 28 5.46 -2.51 6.77
CA VAL A 28 4.81 -1.20 6.82
C VAL A 28 5.20 -0.46 8.10
N ASN A 29 5.21 -1.12 9.25
CA ASN A 29 5.57 -0.50 10.52
C ASN A 29 7.05 -0.07 10.54
N GLU A 30 7.94 -0.82 9.93
CA GLU A 30 9.36 -0.46 9.80
C GLU A 30 9.52 0.82 8.94
N LEU A 31 8.88 0.88 7.78
CA LEU A 31 8.87 2.08 6.94
C LEU A 31 8.25 3.30 7.64
N LEU A 32 7.17 3.11 8.41
CA LEU A 32 6.56 4.18 9.19
C LEU A 32 7.43 4.67 10.35
N LYS A 33 8.23 3.79 10.97
CA LYS A 33 9.23 4.19 11.96
C LYS A 33 10.31 5.05 11.31
N GLN A 34 10.82 4.65 10.14
CA GLN A 34 11.84 5.39 9.42
C GLN A 34 11.31 6.76 8.96
N PHE A 35 10.11 6.81 8.37
CA PHE A 35 9.43 8.07 8.08
C PHE A 35 9.36 9.00 9.29
N GLY A 36 8.97 8.46 10.46
CA GLY A 36 8.91 9.21 11.71
C GLY A 36 10.27 9.71 12.18
N SER A 37 11.31 8.88 12.07
CA SER A 37 12.68 9.22 12.47
C SER A 37 13.23 10.37 11.62
N ILE A 38 13.19 10.24 10.29
CA ILE A 38 13.65 11.27 9.34
C ILE A 38 12.88 12.56 9.56
N SER A 39 11.53 12.49 9.60
CA SER A 39 10.69 13.67 9.73
C SER A 39 10.89 14.40 11.06
N ASN A 40 11.10 13.68 12.17
CA ASN A 40 11.35 14.32 13.47
C ASN A 40 12.70 15.05 13.52
N ALA A 41 13.75 14.46 12.96
CA ALA A 41 15.08 15.08 12.91
C ALA A 41 15.06 16.36 12.08
N GLN A 42 14.47 16.31 10.88
CA GLN A 42 14.40 17.44 9.97
C GLN A 42 13.46 18.54 10.47
N LEU A 43 12.37 18.17 11.16
CA LEU A 43 11.47 19.16 11.75
C LEU A 43 12.10 19.91 12.92
N LEU A 44 12.96 19.27 13.71
CA LEU A 44 13.75 19.95 14.74
C LEU A 44 14.65 21.00 14.11
N ARG A 45 15.42 20.64 13.08
CA ARG A 45 16.26 21.57 12.32
C ARG A 45 15.47 22.73 11.70
N LEU A 46 14.33 22.42 11.08
CA LEU A 46 13.44 23.45 10.53
C LEU A 46 12.95 24.42 11.62
N SER A 47 12.63 23.91 12.82
CA SER A 47 12.22 24.73 13.96
C SER A 47 13.31 25.74 14.35
N GLU A 48 14.55 25.28 14.45
CA GLU A 48 15.71 26.13 14.76
C GLU A 48 15.92 27.21 13.69
N LEU A 49 15.88 26.85 12.42
CA LEU A 49 16.01 27.79 11.32
C LEU A 49 14.88 28.87 11.27
N LEU A 50 13.65 28.47 11.64
CA LEU A 50 12.54 29.42 11.71
C LEU A 50 12.69 30.42 12.88
N GLU A 51 13.32 30.02 14.00
CA GLU A 51 13.60 30.90 15.14
C GLU A 51 14.64 31.99 14.82
N GLU A 52 15.57 31.68 13.90
CA GLU A 52 16.61 32.64 13.48
C GLU A 52 16.13 33.73 12.52
N LEU A 53 14.91 33.65 11.98
CA LEU A 53 14.38 34.59 11.01
C LEU A 53 14.07 35.94 11.65
N THR A 54 14.48 37.00 10.97
CA THR A 54 14.00 38.35 11.24
C THR A 54 12.54 38.53 10.77
N ASP A 55 11.84 39.54 11.30
CA ASP A 55 10.46 39.84 10.87
C ASP A 55 10.34 40.10 9.36
N THR A 56 11.37 40.72 8.76
CA THR A 56 11.41 40.97 7.32
C THR A 56 11.55 39.67 6.53
N GLU A 57 12.43 38.77 6.95
CA GLU A 57 12.62 37.46 6.32
C GLU A 57 11.38 36.61 6.51
N ARG A 58 10.77 36.66 7.69
CA ARG A 58 9.52 35.94 7.98
C ARG A 58 8.38 36.36 7.04
N LYS A 59 8.22 37.71 6.83
CA LYS A 59 7.26 38.23 5.84
C LYS A 59 7.59 37.80 4.41
N ALA A 60 8.87 37.73 4.05
CA ALA A 60 9.30 37.29 2.73
C ALA A 60 8.92 35.81 2.44
N LEU A 61 8.87 34.97 3.48
CA LEU A 61 8.43 33.58 3.33
C LEU A 61 6.96 33.40 2.91
N GLN A 62 6.09 34.40 3.19
CA GLN A 62 4.66 34.33 2.80
C GLN A 62 4.48 34.18 1.28
N GLY A 63 5.24 34.97 0.51
CA GLY A 63 5.18 34.96 -0.95
C GLY A 63 6.23 34.08 -1.64
N LEU A 64 7.03 33.36 -0.86
CA LEU A 64 8.17 32.65 -1.39
C LEU A 64 7.74 31.44 -2.22
N ASN A 65 8.30 31.34 -3.43
CA ASN A 65 8.34 30.08 -4.14
C ASN A 65 9.57 29.28 -3.66
N PHE A 66 9.34 28.28 -2.81
CA PHE A 66 10.41 27.45 -2.25
C PHE A 66 11.22 26.69 -3.33
N SER A 67 10.60 26.40 -4.47
CA SER A 67 11.25 25.78 -5.61
C SER A 67 11.85 26.77 -6.61
N GLY A 68 11.62 28.06 -6.41
CA GLY A 68 12.06 29.14 -7.30
C GLY A 68 13.52 29.54 -7.11
N LYS A 69 14.13 30.05 -8.19
CA LYS A 69 15.52 30.56 -8.20
C LYS A 69 15.62 32.06 -7.86
N GLY A 70 14.63 32.62 -7.16
CA GLY A 70 14.65 34.03 -6.75
C GLY A 70 15.75 34.32 -5.73
N ARG A 71 16.23 35.59 -5.68
CA ARG A 71 17.13 36.05 -4.60
C ARG A 71 16.41 35.96 -3.26
N ALA A 72 17.00 35.25 -2.30
CA ALA A 72 16.54 35.16 -0.92
C ALA A 72 17.70 35.46 0.04
N SER A 73 17.39 35.77 1.30
CA SER A 73 18.44 35.89 2.30
C SER A 73 19.11 34.56 2.56
N LYS A 74 20.32 34.57 3.13
CA LYS A 74 21.05 33.35 3.47
C LYS A 74 20.21 32.41 4.34
N ARG A 75 19.50 32.89 5.34
CA ARG A 75 18.63 32.11 6.22
C ARG A 75 17.46 31.46 5.47
N ILE A 76 16.84 32.17 4.53
CA ILE A 76 15.79 31.61 3.68
C ILE A 76 16.34 30.49 2.78
N GLU A 77 17.55 30.66 2.23
CA GLU A 77 18.20 29.61 1.43
C GLU A 77 18.54 28.37 2.29
N GLU A 78 18.93 28.56 3.55
CA GLU A 78 19.15 27.47 4.51
C GLU A 78 17.85 26.70 4.81
N ILE A 79 16.71 27.38 4.93
CA ILE A 79 15.40 26.74 5.06
C ILE A 79 15.04 25.93 3.80
N LYS A 80 15.26 26.50 2.62
CA LYS A 80 15.04 25.78 1.35
C LYS A 80 15.92 24.53 1.26
N ALA A 81 17.21 24.65 1.63
CA ALA A 81 18.14 23.55 1.63
C ALA A 81 17.70 22.45 2.61
N SER A 82 17.29 22.81 3.83
CA SER A 82 16.77 21.88 4.83
C SER A 82 15.53 21.14 4.35
N LEU A 83 14.59 21.82 3.71
CA LEU A 83 13.41 21.19 3.12
C LEU A 83 13.79 20.26 1.96
N ASN A 84 14.72 20.65 1.09
CA ASN A 84 15.21 19.76 0.02
C ASN A 84 15.81 18.48 0.61
N GLU A 85 16.75 18.61 1.56
CA GLU A 85 17.38 17.49 2.24
C GLU A 85 16.35 16.55 2.88
N TRP A 86 15.33 17.13 3.56
CA TRP A 86 14.28 16.33 4.18
C TRP A 86 13.53 15.44 3.16
N PHE A 87 13.04 16.05 2.08
CA PHE A 87 12.20 15.33 1.12
C PHE A 87 13.02 14.42 0.20
N ASP A 88 14.27 14.77 -0.09
CA ASP A 88 15.20 13.89 -0.81
C ASP A 88 15.55 12.67 0.03
N SER A 89 15.86 12.84 1.33
CA SER A 89 16.10 11.73 2.27
C SER A 89 14.86 10.81 2.36
N LEU A 90 13.66 11.38 2.51
CA LEU A 90 12.42 10.58 2.55
C LEU A 90 12.25 9.77 1.26
N SER A 91 12.45 10.39 0.10
CA SER A 91 12.31 9.71 -1.18
C SER A 91 13.30 8.56 -1.33
N VAL A 92 14.58 8.82 -1.04
CA VAL A 92 15.67 7.86 -1.25
C VAL A 92 15.60 6.72 -0.23
N GLU A 93 15.53 7.03 1.06
CA GLU A 93 15.62 6.02 2.12
C GLU A 93 14.39 5.12 2.17
N LEU A 94 13.17 5.69 2.05
CA LEU A 94 11.95 4.89 2.02
C LEU A 94 11.84 4.05 0.74
N SER A 95 12.36 4.54 -0.41
CA SER A 95 12.44 3.73 -1.63
C SER A 95 13.35 2.53 -1.45
N ALA A 96 14.53 2.73 -0.88
CA ALA A 96 15.52 1.65 -0.68
C ALA A 96 14.98 0.56 0.28
N ASP A 97 14.35 0.95 1.39
CA ASP A 97 13.77 0.01 2.34
C ASP A 97 12.57 -0.73 1.77
N PHE A 98 11.73 -0.03 1.03
CA PHE A 98 10.61 -0.66 0.34
C PHE A 98 11.11 -1.66 -0.70
N GLU A 99 12.06 -1.29 -1.56
CA GLU A 99 12.65 -2.15 -2.58
C GLU A 99 13.20 -3.44 -1.98
N LYS A 100 14.02 -3.33 -0.94
CA LYS A 100 14.55 -4.50 -0.20
C LYS A 100 13.44 -5.42 0.29
N SER A 101 12.39 -4.87 0.90
CA SER A 101 11.27 -5.64 1.41
C SER A 101 10.38 -6.21 0.30
N ALA A 102 10.25 -5.52 -0.83
CA ALA A 102 9.46 -5.96 -1.98
C ALA A 102 10.16 -7.08 -2.76
N ILE A 103 11.48 -6.99 -2.95
CA ILE A 103 12.28 -8.08 -3.51
C ILE A 103 12.19 -9.32 -2.62
N THR A 104 12.33 -9.17 -1.31
CA THR A 104 12.17 -10.27 -0.35
C THR A 104 10.77 -10.92 -0.49
N LEU A 105 9.72 -10.12 -0.62
CA LEU A 105 8.37 -10.61 -0.87
C LEU A 105 8.29 -11.36 -2.21
N ALA A 106 8.80 -10.80 -3.28
CA ALA A 106 8.76 -11.42 -4.62
C ALA A 106 9.49 -12.78 -4.65
N VAL A 107 10.67 -12.86 -4.03
CA VAL A 107 11.43 -14.12 -3.88
C VAL A 107 10.65 -15.14 -3.06
N TYR A 108 10.06 -14.70 -1.95
CA TYR A 108 9.25 -15.58 -1.10
C TYR A 108 8.02 -16.12 -1.83
N GLU A 109 7.30 -15.27 -2.56
CA GLU A 109 6.12 -15.65 -3.35
C GLU A 109 6.49 -16.62 -4.48
N ALA A 110 7.58 -16.37 -5.19
CA ALA A 110 8.06 -17.25 -6.23
C ALA A 110 8.45 -18.64 -5.66
N ALA A 111 9.17 -18.67 -4.53
CA ALA A 111 9.52 -19.93 -3.85
C ALA A 111 8.28 -20.68 -3.34
N TYR A 112 7.29 -19.96 -2.83
CA TYR A 112 6.03 -20.55 -2.40
C TYR A 112 5.25 -21.14 -3.57
N ALA A 113 5.23 -20.46 -4.71
CA ALA A 113 4.63 -20.94 -5.94
C ALA A 113 5.26 -22.26 -6.42
N VAL A 114 6.59 -22.35 -6.40
CA VAL A 114 7.32 -23.60 -6.71
C VAL A 114 6.88 -24.75 -5.78
N LYS A 115 6.73 -24.47 -4.49
CA LYS A 115 6.28 -25.46 -3.52
C LYS A 115 4.86 -25.98 -3.81
N LEU A 116 3.98 -25.11 -4.32
CA LEU A 116 2.59 -25.46 -4.62
C LEU A 116 2.40 -26.14 -5.98
N PHE A 117 3.10 -25.68 -7.00
CA PHE A 117 2.89 -26.08 -8.40
C PHE A 117 4.01 -26.94 -8.98
N GLY A 118 5.06 -27.23 -8.19
CA GLY A 118 6.20 -28.02 -8.62
C GLY A 118 7.14 -27.27 -9.56
N GLU A 119 8.00 -28.00 -10.26
CA GLU A 119 9.07 -27.45 -11.11
C GLU A 119 8.57 -26.58 -12.28
N ALA A 120 7.32 -26.72 -12.68
CA ALA A 120 6.73 -25.89 -13.72
C ALA A 120 6.72 -24.40 -13.35
N ALA A 121 6.74 -24.05 -12.05
CA ALA A 121 6.80 -22.68 -11.54
C ALA A 121 8.25 -22.15 -11.35
N VAL A 122 9.27 -22.95 -11.62
CA VAL A 122 10.71 -22.61 -11.34
C VAL A 122 11.24 -21.47 -12.21
N ALA A 123 10.56 -21.11 -13.30
CA ALA A 123 11.08 -20.16 -14.28
C ALA A 123 11.13 -18.69 -13.83
N ILE A 124 10.66 -18.36 -12.60
CA ILE A 124 10.52 -16.97 -12.16
C ILE A 124 11.52 -16.67 -11.05
N SER A 125 12.61 -15.97 -11.38
CA SER A 125 13.44 -15.29 -10.39
C SER A 125 12.62 -14.14 -9.78
N GLY A 126 12.31 -14.21 -8.48
CA GLY A 126 11.53 -13.16 -7.80
C GLY A 126 12.18 -11.77 -7.91
N ALA A 127 13.51 -11.70 -7.92
CA ALA A 127 14.24 -10.45 -8.10
C ALA A 127 14.09 -9.87 -9.51
N GLU A 128 14.20 -10.71 -10.55
CA GLU A 128 14.00 -10.29 -11.94
C GLU A 128 12.55 -9.90 -12.23
N ALA A 129 11.59 -10.65 -11.67
CA ALA A 129 10.19 -10.31 -11.75
C ALA A 129 9.91 -8.94 -11.14
N TYR A 130 10.52 -8.62 -9.98
CA TYR A 130 10.36 -7.32 -9.35
C TYR A 130 10.83 -6.16 -10.25
N GLU A 131 11.90 -6.33 -11.02
CA GLU A 131 12.36 -5.32 -11.97
C GLU A 131 11.34 -4.97 -13.06
N THR A 132 10.51 -5.91 -13.44
CA THR A 132 9.39 -5.69 -14.36
C THR A 132 8.18 -5.11 -13.63
N ILE A 133 7.84 -5.65 -12.45
CA ILE A 133 6.69 -5.26 -11.65
C ILE A 133 6.77 -3.80 -11.22
N ARG A 134 7.94 -3.31 -10.79
CA ARG A 134 8.12 -1.92 -10.33
C ARG A 134 7.84 -0.88 -11.40
N LYS A 135 7.96 -1.26 -12.69
CA LYS A 135 7.68 -0.42 -13.87
C LYS A 135 6.29 -0.67 -14.47
N THR A 136 5.54 -1.61 -13.92
CA THR A 136 4.18 -1.93 -14.39
C THR A 136 3.15 -1.08 -13.65
N PRO A 137 2.27 -0.36 -14.37
CA PRO A 137 1.26 0.48 -13.74
C PRO A 137 0.21 -0.33 -12.95
N TYR A 138 -0.20 0.20 -11.79
CA TYR A 138 -1.29 -0.31 -10.97
C TYR A 138 -2.16 0.86 -10.46
N ALA A 139 -3.30 0.58 -9.84
CA ALA A 139 -4.15 1.53 -9.11
C ALA A 139 -4.08 3.00 -9.60
N GLY A 140 -4.71 3.29 -10.74
CA GLY A 140 -4.74 4.66 -11.30
C GLY A 140 -3.48 5.08 -12.06
N GLY A 141 -2.67 4.12 -12.52
CA GLY A 141 -1.45 4.38 -13.30
C GLY A 141 -0.21 4.63 -12.45
N GLN A 142 -0.29 4.41 -11.14
CA GLN A 142 0.86 4.53 -10.22
C GLN A 142 1.94 3.51 -10.57
N LEU A 143 3.21 3.91 -10.48
CA LEU A 143 4.38 3.03 -10.58
C LEU A 143 5.06 2.91 -9.21
N VAL A 144 5.56 1.72 -8.90
CA VAL A 144 6.34 1.50 -7.68
C VAL A 144 7.60 2.38 -7.67
N ASP A 145 8.26 2.54 -8.81
CA ASP A 145 9.45 3.38 -8.98
C ASP A 145 9.24 4.85 -8.59
N HIS A 146 8.01 5.36 -8.70
CA HIS A 146 7.70 6.76 -8.42
C HIS A 146 7.04 6.98 -7.08
N LEU A 147 6.65 5.91 -6.37
CA LEU A 147 5.83 5.96 -5.18
C LEU A 147 6.32 6.93 -4.12
N PHE A 148 7.56 6.78 -3.66
CA PHE A 148 8.09 7.60 -2.57
C PHE A 148 8.52 8.99 -3.01
N LYS A 149 8.89 9.17 -4.28
CA LYS A 149 9.12 10.47 -4.87
C LYS A 149 7.83 11.30 -4.91
N ASP A 150 6.70 10.67 -5.28
CA ASP A 150 5.40 11.33 -5.32
C ASP A 150 4.89 11.65 -3.91
N ILE A 151 5.09 10.75 -2.95
CA ILE A 151 4.80 10.98 -1.53
C ILE A 151 5.60 12.16 -0.99
N ALA A 152 6.92 12.18 -1.20
CA ALA A 152 7.80 13.25 -0.75
C ALA A 152 7.41 14.60 -1.38
N ALA A 153 7.13 14.63 -2.68
CA ALA A 153 6.70 15.84 -3.38
C ALA A 153 5.35 16.37 -2.88
N SER A 154 4.40 15.48 -2.58
CA SER A 154 3.11 15.85 -1.99
C SER A 154 3.27 16.41 -0.58
N LEU A 155 4.04 15.73 0.26
CA LEU A 155 4.33 16.15 1.63
C LEU A 155 5.04 17.51 1.66
N ARG A 156 6.02 17.73 0.78
CA ARG A 156 6.72 19.00 0.63
C ARG A 156 5.74 20.15 0.41
N LYS A 157 4.84 20.03 -0.56
CA LYS A 157 3.82 21.06 -0.84
C LYS A 157 2.98 21.40 0.39
N LYS A 158 2.62 20.39 1.18
CA LYS A 158 1.83 20.55 2.40
C LYS A 158 2.63 21.27 3.50
N VAL A 159 3.91 20.92 3.69
CA VAL A 159 4.80 21.59 4.66
C VAL A 159 5.00 23.05 4.27
N GLU A 160 5.33 23.32 3.01
CA GLU A 160 5.48 24.68 2.49
C GLU A 160 4.19 25.51 2.66
N TYR A 161 3.03 24.88 2.42
CA TYR A 161 1.74 25.53 2.67
C TYR A 161 1.54 25.87 4.15
N VAL A 162 1.79 24.94 5.06
CA VAL A 162 1.63 25.17 6.51
C VAL A 162 2.54 26.29 7.01
N ILE A 163 3.78 26.37 6.51
CA ILE A 163 4.71 27.45 6.86
C ILE A 163 4.16 28.80 6.39
N ARG A 164 3.80 28.94 5.12
CA ARG A 164 3.27 30.18 4.54
C ARG A 164 1.97 30.63 5.21
N ASP A 165 1.04 29.71 5.35
CA ASP A 165 -0.26 29.96 5.95
C ASP A 165 -0.13 30.37 7.44
N GLY A 166 0.70 29.66 8.20
CA GLY A 166 0.96 30.00 9.60
C GLY A 166 1.57 31.40 9.78
N ILE A 167 2.55 31.75 8.93
CA ILE A 167 3.14 33.08 8.94
C ILE A 167 2.09 34.14 8.55
N SER A 168 1.27 33.86 7.53
CA SER A 168 0.20 34.77 7.11
C SER A 168 -0.84 35.04 8.21
N GLN A 169 -1.11 34.04 9.03
CA GLN A 169 -2.03 34.13 10.17
C GLN A 169 -1.37 34.68 11.45
N GLY A 170 -0.10 35.09 11.39
CA GLY A 170 0.63 35.60 12.56
C GLY A 170 0.94 34.54 13.61
N GLN A 171 0.94 33.28 13.24
CA GLN A 171 1.27 32.18 14.16
C GLN A 171 2.75 32.20 14.57
N THR A 172 3.04 31.80 15.80
CA THR A 172 4.42 31.60 16.26
C THR A 172 5.07 30.40 15.54
N ASN A 173 6.40 30.34 15.53
CA ASN A 173 7.13 29.20 14.97
C ASN A 173 6.72 27.89 15.64
N GLN A 174 6.55 27.89 16.96
CA GLN A 174 6.07 26.75 17.72
C GLN A 174 4.68 26.29 17.26
N GLN A 175 3.75 27.19 16.97
CA GLN A 175 2.43 26.86 16.45
C GLN A 175 2.52 26.24 15.03
N ILE A 176 3.38 26.78 14.18
CA ILE A 176 3.63 26.24 12.83
C ILE A 176 4.19 24.81 12.93
N VAL A 177 5.23 24.61 13.75
CA VAL A 177 5.84 23.30 13.98
C VAL A 177 4.81 22.31 14.57
N GLN A 178 3.95 22.76 15.47
CA GLN A 178 2.89 21.95 16.06
C GLN A 178 1.84 21.54 15.03
N ARG A 179 1.49 22.39 14.07
CA ARG A 179 0.59 22.02 12.95
C ARG A 179 1.19 20.91 12.08
N ILE A 180 2.50 20.91 11.91
CA ILE A 180 3.19 19.86 11.15
C ILE A 180 3.28 18.58 11.96
N LYS A 181 3.80 18.64 13.17
CA LYS A 181 4.11 17.50 14.03
C LYS A 181 2.92 16.93 14.78
N GLY A 182 1.99 17.76 15.21
CA GLY A 182 0.91 17.44 16.14
C GLY A 182 1.23 17.83 17.59
N LYS A 183 0.26 17.61 18.45
CA LYS A 183 0.39 17.78 19.91
C LYS A 183 0.93 16.50 20.51
N ARG A 184 1.85 16.64 21.48
CA ARG A 184 2.36 15.52 22.24
C ARG A 184 1.33 15.09 23.27
N GLU A 185 0.83 13.89 23.17
CA GLU A 185 -0.14 13.31 24.08
C GLU A 185 0.40 12.02 24.73
N LYS A 186 -0.02 11.77 25.97
CA LYS A 186 0.33 10.55 26.66
C LYS A 186 -0.60 9.43 26.16
N VAL A 187 -0.01 8.35 25.70
CA VAL A 187 -0.72 7.14 25.25
C VAL A 187 -0.23 5.93 26.04
N ASP A 188 -0.93 4.82 25.97
CA ASP A 188 -0.47 3.57 26.58
C ASP A 188 0.88 3.18 25.99
N GLY A 189 1.89 3.06 26.86
CA GLY A 189 3.27 2.74 26.48
C GLY A 189 4.18 3.94 26.19
N GLY A 190 3.72 5.22 26.39
CA GLY A 190 4.60 6.38 26.24
C GLY A 190 3.92 7.67 25.79
N TYR A 191 4.50 8.31 24.81
CA TYR A 191 3.98 9.54 24.20
C TYR A 191 3.85 9.38 22.69
N SER A 192 2.78 9.94 22.12
CA SER A 192 2.57 10.06 20.67
C SER A 192 2.33 11.51 20.30
N TYR A 193 2.42 11.81 19.00
CA TYR A 193 2.02 13.10 18.44
C TYR A 193 0.73 12.90 17.65
N THR A 194 -0.31 13.66 17.98
CA THR A 194 -1.65 13.53 17.41
C THR A 194 -2.13 14.85 16.80
N GLY A 195 -3.01 14.76 15.81
CA GLY A 195 -3.64 15.90 15.15
C GLY A 195 -2.70 16.74 14.27
N GLY A 196 -1.49 16.25 13.98
CA GLY A 196 -0.54 16.88 13.06
C GLY A 196 -0.66 16.39 11.63
N MET A 197 -0.12 17.17 10.70
CA MET A 197 -0.07 16.78 9.29
C MET A 197 0.73 15.49 9.06
N LEU A 198 1.83 15.29 9.79
CA LEU A 198 2.65 14.07 9.67
C LEU A 198 1.90 12.79 10.08
N GLU A 199 0.96 12.89 11.02
CA GLU A 199 0.10 11.74 11.38
C GLU A 199 -0.81 11.35 10.21
N ALA A 200 -1.46 12.33 9.58
CA ALA A 200 -2.27 12.07 8.39
C ALA A 200 -1.44 11.46 7.25
N GLU A 201 -0.21 11.93 7.05
CA GLU A 201 0.69 11.38 6.03
C GLU A 201 1.13 9.94 6.35
N ARG A 202 1.29 9.55 7.62
CA ARG A 202 1.55 8.15 7.99
C ARG A 202 0.46 7.21 7.46
N HIS A 203 -0.81 7.60 7.55
CA HIS A 203 -1.92 6.80 7.01
C HIS A 203 -1.90 6.75 5.47
N VAL A 204 -1.48 7.84 4.82
CA VAL A 204 -1.30 7.85 3.36
C VAL A 204 -0.19 6.89 2.96
N ILE A 205 0.98 6.96 3.60
CA ILE A 205 2.13 6.07 3.35
C ILE A 205 1.75 4.62 3.59
N GLU A 206 1.12 4.31 4.73
CA GLU A 206 0.65 2.96 5.05
C GLU A 206 -0.21 2.39 3.94
N ARG A 207 -1.22 3.14 3.51
CA ARG A 207 -2.14 2.74 2.44
C ARG A 207 -1.42 2.50 1.12
N GLN A 208 -0.52 3.39 0.73
CA GLN A 208 0.24 3.28 -0.52
C GLN A 208 1.19 2.09 -0.50
N VAL A 209 1.92 1.89 0.58
CA VAL A 209 2.84 0.76 0.74
C VAL A 209 2.09 -0.58 0.71
N ARG A 210 0.94 -0.70 1.40
CA ARG A 210 0.11 -1.91 1.34
C ARG A 210 -0.38 -2.19 -0.07
N THR A 211 -0.77 -1.14 -0.80
CA THR A 211 -1.24 -1.25 -2.18
C THR A 211 -0.12 -1.70 -3.12
N ALA A 212 1.06 -1.10 -3.01
CA ALA A 212 2.23 -1.49 -3.81
C ALA A 212 2.68 -2.94 -3.51
N ARG A 213 2.67 -3.37 -2.26
CA ARG A 213 2.98 -4.78 -1.90
C ARG A 213 1.95 -5.76 -2.47
N SER A 214 0.66 -5.40 -2.44
CA SER A 214 -0.39 -6.21 -3.08
C SER A 214 -0.18 -6.32 -4.58
N HIS A 215 0.30 -5.24 -5.24
CA HIS A 215 0.67 -5.29 -6.65
C HIS A 215 1.81 -6.27 -6.91
N VAL A 216 2.88 -6.23 -6.11
CA VAL A 216 4.01 -7.18 -6.24
C VAL A 216 3.52 -8.62 -6.11
N SER A 217 2.79 -8.95 -5.05
CA SER A 217 2.28 -10.30 -4.80
C SER A 217 1.37 -10.81 -5.92
N THR A 218 0.40 -9.99 -6.35
CA THR A 218 -0.56 -10.38 -7.40
C THR A 218 0.12 -10.57 -8.77
N SER A 219 1.14 -9.78 -9.08
CA SER A 219 1.90 -9.93 -10.31
C SER A 219 2.67 -11.25 -10.33
N ILE A 220 3.33 -11.61 -9.24
CA ILE A 220 4.00 -12.91 -9.11
C ILE A 220 3.02 -14.08 -9.28
N TYR A 221 1.81 -13.99 -8.74
CA TYR A 221 0.79 -15.03 -8.94
C TYR A 221 0.42 -15.21 -10.41
N ILE A 222 0.22 -14.13 -11.16
CA ILE A 222 -0.09 -14.21 -12.58
C ILE A 222 1.05 -14.90 -13.35
N ASP A 223 2.29 -14.50 -13.09
CA ASP A 223 3.45 -15.11 -13.75
C ASP A 223 3.59 -16.58 -13.38
N THR A 224 3.29 -16.93 -12.13
CA THR A 224 3.27 -18.31 -11.64
C THR A 224 2.20 -19.15 -12.35
N TYR A 225 0.97 -18.63 -12.48
CA TYR A 225 -0.10 -19.36 -13.18
C TYR A 225 0.23 -19.57 -14.65
N LYS A 226 0.84 -18.58 -15.32
CA LYS A 226 1.36 -18.75 -16.69
C LYS A 226 2.40 -19.86 -16.77
N ALA A 227 3.40 -19.84 -15.90
CA ALA A 227 4.46 -20.85 -15.85
C ALA A 227 3.91 -22.27 -15.54
N ALA A 228 2.86 -22.34 -14.73
CA ALA A 228 2.15 -23.61 -14.42
C ALA A 228 1.19 -24.06 -15.53
N GLY A 229 1.09 -23.34 -16.65
CA GLY A 229 0.28 -23.72 -17.81
C GLY A 229 -1.20 -23.39 -17.70
N TYR A 230 -1.60 -22.49 -16.79
CA TYR A 230 -2.97 -22.00 -16.75
C TYR A 230 -3.23 -21.01 -17.89
N GLU A 231 -4.30 -21.24 -18.64
CA GLU A 231 -4.76 -20.31 -19.70
C GLU A 231 -5.77 -19.30 -19.19
N TYR A 232 -6.42 -19.58 -18.05
CA TYR A 232 -7.46 -18.75 -17.47
C TYR A 232 -7.20 -18.48 -15.99
N VAL A 233 -7.70 -17.32 -15.55
CA VAL A 233 -7.70 -16.90 -14.14
C VAL A 233 -9.09 -16.41 -13.75
N LYS A 234 -9.48 -16.70 -12.51
CA LYS A 234 -10.74 -16.29 -11.90
C LYS A 234 -10.48 -15.23 -10.85
N VAL A 235 -11.29 -14.20 -10.86
CA VAL A 235 -11.24 -13.14 -9.84
C VAL A 235 -11.77 -13.69 -8.51
N VAL A 236 -11.03 -13.42 -7.44
CA VAL A 236 -11.43 -13.75 -6.07
C VAL A 236 -11.31 -12.50 -5.20
N ALA A 237 -12.43 -11.91 -4.82
CA ALA A 237 -12.48 -10.81 -3.87
C ALA A 237 -12.66 -11.31 -2.44
N THR A 238 -12.09 -10.61 -1.46
CA THR A 238 -12.44 -10.83 -0.05
C THR A 238 -13.81 -10.21 0.19
N LEU A 239 -14.84 -11.02 0.30
CA LEU A 239 -16.21 -10.54 0.46
C LEU A 239 -16.54 -10.32 1.93
N ASP A 240 -16.44 -9.06 2.37
CA ASP A 240 -16.81 -8.60 3.72
C ASP A 240 -17.38 -7.17 3.66
N GLY A 241 -17.80 -6.60 4.79
CA GLY A 241 -18.37 -5.24 4.85
C GLY A 241 -17.43 -4.10 4.44
N ARG A 242 -16.16 -4.39 4.10
CA ARG A 242 -15.19 -3.41 3.56
C ARG A 242 -14.93 -3.58 2.08
N THR A 243 -15.55 -4.56 1.43
CA THR A 243 -15.40 -4.81 -0.01
C THR A 243 -16.17 -3.74 -0.79
N CYS A 244 -15.51 -3.08 -1.72
CA CYS A 244 -16.16 -2.09 -2.57
C CYS A 244 -17.10 -2.75 -3.59
N LYS A 245 -18.10 -2.00 -4.08
CA LYS A 245 -19.07 -2.50 -5.04
C LYS A 245 -18.44 -3.06 -6.31
N TYR A 246 -17.41 -2.40 -6.82
CA TYR A 246 -16.70 -2.86 -8.02
C TYR A 246 -16.02 -4.23 -7.78
N CYS A 247 -15.28 -4.39 -6.70
CA CYS A 247 -14.63 -5.67 -6.41
C CYS A 247 -15.64 -6.80 -6.17
N ALA A 248 -16.79 -6.48 -5.54
CA ALA A 248 -17.87 -7.44 -5.36
C ALA A 248 -18.56 -7.83 -6.67
N SER A 249 -18.71 -6.88 -7.62
CA SER A 249 -19.38 -7.14 -8.90
C SER A 249 -18.57 -8.00 -9.86
N ILE A 250 -17.24 -7.93 -9.78
CA ILE A 250 -16.35 -8.73 -10.65
C ILE A 250 -15.89 -10.04 -9.97
N ASP A 251 -16.34 -10.32 -8.76
CA ASP A 251 -15.99 -11.54 -8.07
C ASP A 251 -16.55 -12.76 -8.81
N GLY A 252 -15.68 -13.71 -9.12
CA GLY A 252 -16.03 -14.89 -9.91
C GLY A 252 -15.85 -14.73 -11.42
N ASP A 253 -15.57 -13.52 -11.93
CA ASP A 253 -15.31 -13.30 -13.35
C ASP A 253 -14.06 -14.08 -13.79
N ILE A 254 -14.15 -14.63 -15.02
CA ILE A 254 -13.09 -15.44 -15.62
C ILE A 254 -12.49 -14.67 -16.79
N TYR A 255 -11.18 -14.61 -16.85
CA TYR A 255 -10.42 -13.96 -17.93
C TYR A 255 -9.38 -14.95 -18.48
N SER A 256 -9.11 -14.87 -19.78
CA SER A 256 -7.85 -15.40 -20.28
C SER A 256 -6.71 -14.69 -19.56
N ILE A 257 -5.65 -15.41 -19.24
CA ILE A 257 -4.53 -14.84 -18.47
C ILE A 257 -3.82 -13.72 -19.23
N ASP A 258 -3.89 -13.74 -20.57
CA ASP A 258 -3.31 -12.73 -21.45
C ASP A 258 -4.32 -11.69 -21.96
N ASP A 259 -5.56 -11.71 -21.49
CA ASP A 259 -6.58 -10.75 -21.88
C ASP A 259 -6.16 -9.33 -21.46
N PRO A 260 -6.02 -8.38 -22.40
CA PRO A 260 -5.69 -6.99 -22.09
C PRO A 260 -6.80 -6.28 -21.28
N ALA A 261 -8.05 -6.75 -21.35
CA ALA A 261 -9.17 -6.23 -20.58
C ALA A 261 -9.21 -6.74 -19.14
N ARG A 262 -8.40 -7.73 -18.81
CA ARG A 262 -8.30 -8.26 -17.45
C ARG A 262 -7.91 -7.17 -16.45
N PRO A 263 -8.69 -6.94 -15.38
CA PRO A 263 -8.34 -5.97 -14.35
C PRO A 263 -6.95 -6.23 -13.77
N ARG A 264 -6.14 -5.19 -13.59
CA ARG A 264 -4.83 -5.31 -12.94
C ARG A 264 -4.99 -4.98 -11.47
N PHE A 265 -4.84 -5.99 -10.63
CA PHE A 265 -4.91 -5.76 -9.18
C PHE A 265 -3.58 -5.27 -8.62
N PRO A 266 -3.63 -4.38 -7.61
CA PRO A 266 -4.82 -3.74 -7.00
C PRO A 266 -5.43 -2.66 -7.92
N VAL A 267 -6.76 -2.61 -8.03
CA VAL A 267 -7.47 -1.58 -8.83
C VAL A 267 -7.70 -0.28 -8.06
N HIS A 268 -7.61 -0.31 -6.75
CA HIS A 268 -7.71 0.83 -5.84
C HIS A 268 -6.88 0.60 -4.56
N PRO A 269 -6.61 1.65 -3.78
CA PRO A 269 -5.89 1.50 -2.50
C PRO A 269 -6.56 0.50 -1.55
N ASN A 270 -5.73 -0.28 -0.82
CA ASN A 270 -6.18 -1.35 0.10
C ASN A 270 -7.05 -2.43 -0.57
N ASN A 271 -6.90 -2.64 -1.87
CA ASN A 271 -7.60 -3.71 -2.58
C ASN A 271 -7.17 -5.08 -2.04
N ARG A 272 -8.15 -5.97 -1.85
CA ARG A 272 -7.97 -7.33 -1.35
C ARG A 272 -8.50 -8.39 -2.33
N THR A 273 -8.58 -8.01 -3.59
CA THR A 273 -8.97 -8.88 -4.69
C THR A 273 -7.71 -9.42 -5.36
N THR A 274 -7.75 -10.67 -5.72
CA THR A 274 -6.64 -11.38 -6.38
C THR A 274 -7.16 -12.31 -7.46
N TYR A 275 -6.27 -13.06 -8.08
CA TYR A 275 -6.59 -14.10 -9.05
C TYR A 275 -6.28 -15.49 -8.51
N VAL A 276 -7.01 -16.48 -9.00
CA VAL A 276 -6.67 -17.91 -8.90
C VAL A 276 -6.66 -18.51 -10.30
N GLY A 277 -5.74 -19.42 -10.57
CA GLY A 277 -5.72 -20.18 -11.82
C GLY A 277 -6.97 -21.09 -11.92
N CYS A 278 -7.60 -21.12 -13.08
CA CYS A 278 -8.78 -21.95 -13.34
C CYS A 278 -8.77 -22.52 -14.75
N ASP A 279 -9.70 -23.44 -15.04
CA ASP A 279 -10.03 -23.84 -16.40
C ASP A 279 -10.97 -22.83 -17.07
N LYS A 280 -11.31 -23.06 -18.34
CA LYS A 280 -12.23 -22.21 -19.12
C LYS A 280 -13.63 -22.08 -18.52
N ASP A 281 -14.06 -23.08 -17.74
CA ASP A 281 -15.37 -23.14 -17.10
C ASP A 281 -15.33 -22.53 -15.68
N GLY A 282 -14.15 -22.00 -15.26
CA GLY A 282 -13.93 -21.36 -13.97
C GLY A 282 -13.80 -22.33 -12.81
N ASN A 283 -13.57 -23.63 -13.09
CA ASN A 283 -13.28 -24.60 -12.04
C ASN A 283 -11.88 -24.33 -11.50
N ILE A 284 -11.81 -24.03 -10.23
CA ILE A 284 -10.56 -23.82 -9.52
C ILE A 284 -10.09 -25.10 -8.85
N ALA A 285 -8.79 -25.26 -8.79
CA ALA A 285 -8.21 -26.31 -7.97
C ALA A 285 -8.38 -25.90 -6.49
N GLY A 286 -9.63 -25.99 -5.96
CA GLY A 286 -9.88 -25.84 -4.55
C GLY A 286 -10.99 -24.84 -4.13
N GLN A 287 -11.04 -24.47 -2.81
CA GLN A 287 -12.08 -23.62 -2.22
C GLN A 287 -11.62 -22.16 -2.11
N ARG A 288 -12.59 -21.24 -2.04
CA ARG A 288 -12.34 -19.81 -1.85
C ARG A 288 -11.58 -19.57 -0.53
N PRO A 289 -10.46 -18.84 -0.55
CA PRO A 289 -9.63 -18.65 0.64
C PRO A 289 -10.21 -17.67 1.68
N PHE A 290 -11.41 -17.09 1.43
CA PHE A 290 -12.00 -16.06 2.29
C PHE A 290 -13.43 -16.44 2.68
N VAL A 291 -13.72 -16.33 3.97
CA VAL A 291 -15.07 -16.51 4.53
C VAL A 291 -15.74 -15.14 4.63
N MET A 292 -16.96 -15.01 4.15
CA MET A 292 -17.79 -13.82 4.28
C MET A 292 -18.54 -13.84 5.61
N ASP A 293 -18.52 -12.71 6.33
CA ASP A 293 -19.38 -12.49 7.48
C ASP A 293 -20.66 -11.75 7.01
N GLU A 294 -21.80 -12.45 6.98
CA GLU A 294 -23.10 -11.90 6.55
C GLU A 294 -23.48 -10.60 7.28
N ARG A 295 -23.07 -10.46 8.55
CA ARG A 295 -23.35 -9.26 9.34
C ARG A 295 -22.67 -8.00 8.80
N LYS A 296 -21.64 -8.16 8.00
CA LYS A 296 -20.82 -7.06 7.43
C LYS A 296 -21.20 -6.73 5.99
N VAL A 297 -22.18 -7.42 5.41
CA VAL A 297 -22.59 -7.31 4.00
C VAL A 297 -23.87 -6.46 3.82
N LYS A 298 -24.35 -5.82 4.89
CA LYS A 298 -25.64 -5.08 4.89
C LYS A 298 -25.76 -4.01 3.82
N ASP A 299 -24.63 -3.45 3.40
CA ASP A 299 -24.56 -2.33 2.45
C ASP A 299 -24.37 -2.78 1.00
N ILE A 300 -24.29 -4.08 0.74
CA ILE A 300 -24.18 -4.62 -0.62
C ILE A 300 -25.60 -4.79 -1.21
N PRO A 301 -25.85 -4.37 -2.48
CA PRO A 301 -27.15 -4.52 -3.13
C PRO A 301 -27.71 -5.95 -3.05
N LYS A 302 -29.05 -6.07 -3.03
CA LYS A 302 -29.72 -7.38 -2.81
C LYS A 302 -29.38 -8.44 -3.87
N GLU A 303 -29.19 -8.03 -5.12
CA GLU A 303 -28.81 -8.91 -6.23
C GLU A 303 -27.37 -9.43 -6.04
N GLU A 304 -26.46 -8.56 -5.64
CA GLU A 304 -25.08 -8.93 -5.31
C GLU A 304 -25.04 -9.84 -4.06
N ARG A 305 -25.93 -9.62 -3.08
CA ARG A 305 -26.01 -10.49 -1.88
C ARG A 305 -26.45 -11.91 -2.21
N LYS A 306 -27.36 -12.13 -3.14
CA LYS A 306 -27.79 -13.49 -3.51
C LYS A 306 -26.64 -14.33 -4.05
N HIS A 307 -25.81 -13.72 -4.88
CA HIS A 307 -24.62 -14.38 -5.41
C HIS A 307 -23.62 -14.67 -4.28
N LEU A 308 -23.43 -13.74 -3.37
CA LEU A 308 -22.52 -13.83 -2.23
C LEU A 308 -23.00 -14.88 -1.19
N ILE A 309 -24.30 -14.93 -0.87
CA ILE A 309 -24.91 -15.88 0.06
C ILE A 309 -24.82 -17.32 -0.51
N GLY A 310 -25.11 -17.52 -1.78
CA GLY A 310 -24.98 -18.81 -2.43
C GLY A 310 -23.55 -19.39 -2.39
N GLN A 311 -22.53 -18.52 -2.35
CA GLN A 311 -21.13 -18.92 -2.16
C GLN A 311 -20.79 -19.23 -0.69
N LEU A 312 -21.46 -18.58 0.28
CA LEU A 312 -21.35 -18.89 1.70
C LEU A 312 -21.89 -20.28 2.04
N ASP A 313 -23.11 -20.58 1.56
CA ASP A 313 -23.75 -21.88 1.80
C ASP A 313 -22.93 -23.03 1.23
N ALA A 314 -22.27 -22.82 0.09
CA ALA A 314 -21.35 -23.78 -0.50
C ALA A 314 -20.07 -24.00 0.35
N ASN A 315 -19.63 -22.98 1.09
CA ASN A 315 -18.45 -23.02 1.95
C ASN A 315 -18.74 -23.50 3.39
N THR A 316 -19.93 -23.17 3.95
CA THR A 316 -20.34 -23.60 5.30
C THR A 316 -20.68 -25.08 5.37
N SER A 317 -21.24 -25.65 4.31
CA SER A 317 -21.52 -27.10 4.25
C SER A 317 -20.27 -28.00 4.29
N VAL A 318 -19.08 -27.43 4.20
CA VAL A 318 -17.77 -28.14 4.28
C VAL A 318 -17.11 -27.99 5.64
N GLY A 319 -17.52 -26.96 6.45
CA GLY A 319 -16.99 -26.72 7.79
C GLY A 319 -17.62 -27.59 8.88
N GLU A 320 -18.84 -28.09 8.66
CA GLU A 320 -19.59 -28.89 9.67
C GLU A 320 -19.24 -30.40 9.68
N SER A 321 -18.39 -30.86 8.79
CA SER A 321 -17.96 -32.28 8.78
C SER A 321 -16.67 -32.55 9.56
N LYS A 322 -16.28 -31.66 10.50
CA LYS A 322 -15.19 -31.88 11.48
C LYS A 322 -15.58 -31.33 12.84
N VAL A 323 -16.39 -32.09 13.56
CA VAL A 323 -16.37 -32.18 15.03
C VAL A 323 -16.35 -33.68 15.36
#